data_e9bd2246b06e2a4a6ef2b8c513ce4b27
#
_entry.id   e9bd2246b06e2a4a6ef2b8c513ce4b27
#
_cell.length_a   1.000
_cell.length_b   1.000
_cell.length_c   1.000
_cell.angle_alpha   90.00
_cell.angle_beta   90.00
_cell.angle_gamma   90.00
#
_symmetry.space_group_name_H-M   'P 1'
#
loop_
_entity.id
_entity.type
_entity.pdbx_description
1 polymer ?
#
loop_
_entity_poly.entity_id
_entity_poly.type
_entity_poly.pdbx_seq_one_letter_code
_entity_poly.pdbx_strand_id
1 'polypeptide(L)'
;MDYNNLTHHGYVAKFHCYGIGTFDVFSGKPGYINKPECSYIINSSLPPGQYWIVDRPAGGISNRLRGTALDWWNGTDHSSWLGIYSSQTMSDHLFVNGVERGGFRIHPLRPNGEGESWGCITFFSLFDFNLFRSAVLNQKKFKVPGKSALMAYGRIDVTGSTNFGSCILPQ
;
A
#
# COMPACT_ATOMS: atom_id res chain seq x y z
N MET A 1 -7.31 -2.59 -5.78
CA MET A 1 -6.07 -3.15 -6.39
C MET A 1 -6.28 -4.63 -6.58
N ASP A 2 -5.98 -5.16 -7.76
CA ASP A 2 -6.31 -6.54 -8.12
C ASP A 2 -5.07 -7.30 -8.54
N TYR A 3 -4.69 -8.31 -7.75
CA TYR A 3 -3.59 -9.22 -8.06
C TYR A 3 -3.99 -10.40 -8.97
N ASN A 4 -5.30 -10.58 -9.23
CA ASN A 4 -5.76 -11.67 -10.09
C ASN A 4 -5.61 -11.35 -11.58
N ASN A 5 -5.43 -10.05 -11.92
CA ASN A 5 -5.33 -9.55 -13.29
C ASN A 5 -4.03 -8.75 -13.49
N LEU A 6 -2.90 -9.40 -13.30
CA LEU A 6 -1.58 -8.78 -13.49
C LEU A 6 -1.21 -8.71 -14.97
N THR A 7 -0.52 -7.65 -15.34
CA THR A 7 0.06 -7.45 -16.67
C THR A 7 1.59 -7.32 -16.60
N HIS A 8 2.27 -7.21 -17.75
CA HIS A 8 3.73 -7.07 -17.81
C HIS A 8 4.47 -8.14 -17.00
N HIS A 9 4.15 -9.42 -17.26
CA HIS A 9 4.74 -10.57 -16.58
C HIS A 9 4.61 -10.54 -15.05
N GLY A 10 3.49 -10.00 -14.53
CA GLY A 10 3.21 -9.94 -13.09
C GLY A 10 3.69 -8.64 -12.40
N TYR A 11 4.36 -7.75 -13.11
CA TYR A 11 4.89 -6.53 -12.51
C TYR A 11 3.87 -5.42 -12.31
N VAL A 12 2.77 -5.42 -13.06
CA VAL A 12 1.76 -4.36 -13.02
C VAL A 12 0.42 -4.90 -12.55
N ALA A 13 -0.10 -4.33 -11.49
CA ALA A 13 -1.46 -4.52 -10.99
C ALA A 13 -2.32 -3.31 -11.36
N LYS A 14 -3.61 -3.53 -11.59
CA LYS A 14 -4.57 -2.45 -11.84
C LYS A 14 -5.20 -1.96 -10.54
N PHE A 15 -5.19 -0.66 -10.36
CA PHE A 15 -5.85 0.02 -9.25
C PHE A 15 -7.04 0.82 -9.79
N HIS A 16 -8.22 0.22 -9.68
CA HIS A 16 -9.47 0.83 -10.13
C HIS A 16 -10.01 1.78 -9.06
N CYS A 17 -10.18 3.04 -9.41
CA CYS A 17 -10.71 4.09 -8.53
C CYS A 17 -12.01 4.62 -9.13
N TYR A 18 -13.15 4.26 -8.52
CA TYR A 18 -14.48 4.63 -9.00
C TYR A 18 -14.62 6.15 -9.13
N GLY A 19 -15.04 6.60 -10.30
CA GLY A 19 -15.22 8.02 -10.62
C GLY A 19 -13.92 8.80 -10.85
N ILE A 20 -12.75 8.15 -10.81
CA ILE A 20 -11.44 8.80 -11.01
C ILE A 20 -10.72 8.18 -12.21
N GLY A 21 -10.51 6.85 -12.19
CA GLY A 21 -9.78 6.17 -13.26
C GLY A 21 -9.21 4.83 -12.85
N THR A 22 -8.42 4.24 -13.74
CA THR A 22 -7.66 3.01 -13.53
C THR A 22 -6.19 3.30 -13.68
N PHE A 23 -5.39 2.95 -12.69
CA PHE A 23 -3.98 3.29 -12.61
C PHE A 23 -3.12 2.04 -12.56
N ASP A 24 -1.92 2.15 -13.11
CA ASP A 24 -0.89 1.12 -13.04
C ASP A 24 -0.08 1.30 -11.75
N VAL A 25 -0.08 0.25 -10.95
CA VAL A 25 0.58 0.22 -9.64
C VAL A 25 1.29 -1.10 -9.42
N PHE A 26 2.14 -1.13 -8.41
CA PHE A 26 2.71 -2.37 -7.87
C PHE A 26 2.81 -2.31 -6.35
N SER A 27 3.13 -3.46 -5.75
CA SER A 27 3.40 -3.57 -4.32
C SER A 27 4.44 -4.67 -4.06
N GLY A 28 5.34 -4.43 -3.12
CA GLY A 28 6.41 -5.37 -2.75
C GLY A 28 7.77 -5.02 -3.33
N LYS A 29 8.83 -5.51 -2.66
CA LYS A 29 10.21 -5.40 -3.14
C LYS A 29 10.49 -6.38 -4.29
N PRO A 30 11.61 -6.21 -5.04
CA PRO A 30 12.06 -7.17 -6.03
C PRO A 30 12.03 -8.61 -5.50
N GLY A 31 11.56 -9.54 -6.34
CA GLY A 31 11.33 -10.95 -5.97
C GLY A 31 9.95 -11.23 -5.36
N TYR A 32 9.29 -10.22 -4.77
CA TYR A 32 7.96 -10.33 -4.15
C TYR A 32 6.93 -9.34 -4.71
N ILE A 33 7.25 -8.70 -5.85
CA ILE A 33 6.34 -7.74 -6.49
C ILE A 33 5.04 -8.44 -6.86
N ASN A 34 3.93 -7.88 -6.38
CA ASN A 34 2.57 -8.36 -6.66
C ASN A 34 2.34 -9.85 -6.39
N LYS A 35 3.04 -10.42 -5.41
CA LYS A 35 2.88 -11.81 -4.95
C LYS A 35 2.09 -11.85 -3.64
N PRO A 36 0.75 -11.85 -3.67
CA PRO A 36 -0.08 -11.83 -2.46
C PRO A 36 0.08 -13.08 -1.61
N GLU A 37 0.41 -14.23 -2.20
CA GLU A 37 0.73 -15.48 -1.50
C GLU A 37 2.00 -15.39 -0.63
N CYS A 38 2.87 -14.39 -0.91
CA CYS A 38 4.06 -14.10 -0.11
C CYS A 38 3.85 -12.92 0.86
N SER A 39 2.64 -12.41 1.01
CA SER A 39 2.38 -11.16 1.74
C SER A 39 2.65 -11.23 3.26
N TYR A 40 2.90 -12.42 3.82
CA TYR A 40 3.37 -12.59 5.21
C TYR A 40 4.87 -12.27 5.37
N ILE A 41 5.65 -12.22 4.28
CA ILE A 41 7.08 -11.89 4.32
C ILE A 41 7.25 -10.38 4.48
N ILE A 42 8.17 -9.96 5.34
CA ILE A 42 8.48 -8.56 5.56
C ILE A 42 8.95 -7.90 4.23
N ASN A 43 8.42 -6.73 3.94
CA ASN A 43 8.68 -5.95 2.72
C ASN A 43 8.18 -6.59 1.41
N SER A 44 7.34 -7.63 1.48
CA SER A 44 6.63 -8.16 0.32
C SER A 44 5.41 -7.32 -0.04
N SER A 45 4.59 -7.79 -0.97
CA SER A 45 3.38 -7.11 -1.43
C SER A 45 2.37 -6.83 -0.31
N LEU A 46 1.50 -5.84 -0.54
CA LEU A 46 0.37 -5.52 0.34
C LEU A 46 -0.53 -6.76 0.47
N PRO A 47 -0.86 -7.18 1.69
CA PRO A 47 -1.76 -8.32 1.89
C PRO A 47 -3.14 -8.08 1.28
N PRO A 48 -3.77 -9.10 0.67
CA PRO A 48 -5.18 -9.02 0.30
C PRO A 48 -6.07 -8.69 1.51
N GLY A 49 -7.07 -7.84 1.28
CA GLY A 49 -7.95 -7.38 2.35
C GLY A 49 -8.57 -6.03 2.06
N GLN A 50 -9.24 -5.48 3.07
CA GLN A 50 -9.86 -4.16 3.01
C GLN A 50 -9.07 -3.14 3.83
N TYR A 51 -8.92 -1.94 3.28
CA TYR A 51 -8.14 -0.87 3.88
C TYR A 51 -8.86 0.47 3.77
N TRP A 52 -8.62 1.35 4.75
CA TRP A 52 -9.11 2.72 4.76
C TRP A 52 -8.01 3.67 4.30
N ILE A 53 -8.33 4.58 3.39
CA ILE A 53 -7.42 5.66 2.98
C ILE A 53 -7.53 6.77 4.02
N VAL A 54 -6.42 7.07 4.66
CA VAL A 54 -6.34 8.06 5.75
C VAL A 54 -5.24 9.09 5.48
N ASP A 55 -5.23 10.17 6.26
CA ASP A 55 -4.05 11.04 6.27
C ASP A 55 -2.81 10.25 6.64
N ARG A 56 -1.68 10.67 6.13
CA ARG A 56 -0.42 10.13 6.63
C ARG A 56 -0.33 10.41 8.13
N PRO A 57 -0.09 9.40 8.98
CA PRO A 57 0.08 9.61 10.41
C PRO A 57 1.27 10.54 10.66
N ALA A 58 1.00 11.69 11.25
CA ALA A 58 2.03 12.61 11.72
C ALA A 58 2.52 12.11 13.09
N GLY A 59 3.63 11.40 13.11
CA GLY A 59 4.26 10.91 14.34
C GLY A 59 3.60 9.66 14.92
N GLY A 60 4.33 8.57 15.06
CA GLY A 60 3.83 7.33 15.67
C GLY A 60 4.25 6.07 14.93
N ILE A 61 5.31 6.13 14.17
CA ILE A 61 5.97 4.91 13.69
C ILE A 61 6.70 4.33 14.90
N SER A 62 6.33 3.13 15.32
CA SER A 62 7.06 2.43 16.37
C SER A 62 8.56 2.45 16.04
N ASN A 63 9.41 2.69 17.02
CA ASN A 63 10.87 2.89 16.88
C ASN A 63 11.61 1.77 16.12
N ARG A 64 10.98 0.63 15.91
CA ARG A 64 11.53 -0.52 15.18
C ARG A 64 11.55 -0.36 13.66
N LEU A 65 10.60 0.40 13.10
CA LEU A 65 10.54 0.69 11.66
C LEU A 65 11.28 1.99 11.30
N ARG A 66 11.62 2.82 12.30
CA ARG A 66 12.32 4.10 12.09
C ARG A 66 13.73 3.95 11.49
N GLY A 67 14.50 2.94 11.89
CA GLY A 67 15.89 2.79 11.44
C GLY A 67 16.00 2.46 9.95
N THR A 68 15.13 1.60 9.44
CA THR A 68 15.17 1.15 8.03
C THR A 68 14.38 2.07 7.08
N ALA A 69 13.39 2.80 7.59
CA ALA A 69 12.61 3.74 6.78
C ALA A 69 13.36 5.06 6.52
N LEU A 70 14.20 5.52 7.44
CA LEU A 70 14.90 6.81 7.31
C LEU A 70 15.96 6.79 6.21
N ASP A 71 16.67 5.68 6.01
CA ASP A 71 17.67 5.55 4.95
C ASP A 71 17.06 5.49 3.54
N TRP A 72 15.80 5.05 3.46
CA TRP A 72 15.06 4.94 2.22
C TRP A 72 14.43 6.28 1.77
N TRP A 73 14.39 7.28 2.65
CA TRP A 73 13.59 8.49 2.55
C TRP A 73 14.36 9.72 2.06
N ASN A 74 15.65 9.61 1.84
CA ASN A 74 16.45 10.72 1.36
C ASN A 74 16.15 11.03 -0.11
N GLY A 75 15.32 12.04 -0.36
CA GLY A 75 15.06 12.62 -1.69
C GLY A 75 13.60 12.64 -2.17
N THR A 76 12.62 12.18 -1.38
CA THR A 76 11.20 12.18 -1.79
C THR A 76 10.36 13.05 -0.86
N ASP A 77 9.45 13.87 -1.42
CA ASP A 77 8.48 14.63 -0.62
C ASP A 77 7.42 13.70 -0.01
N HIS A 78 7.67 13.29 1.21
CA HIS A 78 6.80 12.37 1.97
C HIS A 78 5.51 13.04 2.47
N SER A 79 5.40 14.35 2.42
CA SER A 79 4.19 15.07 2.82
C SER A 79 3.02 14.77 1.88
N SER A 80 3.32 14.30 0.66
CA SER A 80 2.33 13.96 -0.35
C SER A 80 1.70 12.57 -0.19
N TRP A 81 2.26 11.68 0.65
CA TRP A 81 1.82 10.29 0.78
C TRP A 81 0.52 10.16 1.58
N LEU A 82 -0.26 9.12 1.28
CA LEU A 82 -1.46 8.75 2.04
C LEU A 82 -1.20 7.49 2.86
N GLY A 83 -1.78 7.43 4.06
CA GLY A 83 -1.79 6.23 4.87
C GLY A 83 -2.89 5.27 4.42
N ILE A 84 -2.67 3.96 4.60
CA ILE A 84 -3.72 2.97 4.48
C ILE A 84 -3.76 2.10 5.73
N TYR A 85 -4.93 2.02 6.35
CA TYR A 85 -5.18 1.27 7.57
C TYR A 85 -6.02 0.05 7.29
N SER A 86 -5.61 -1.10 7.80
CA SER A 86 -6.40 -2.33 7.70
C SER A 86 -7.78 -2.15 8.35
N SER A 87 -8.84 -2.60 7.68
CA SER A 87 -10.18 -2.59 8.26
C SER A 87 -10.33 -3.57 9.42
N GLN A 88 -9.46 -4.58 9.54
CA GLN A 88 -9.50 -5.57 10.62
C GLN A 88 -8.95 -5.01 11.93
N THR A 89 -7.87 -4.24 11.87
CA THR A 89 -7.19 -3.70 13.06
C THR A 89 -7.46 -2.21 13.28
N MET A 90 -8.03 -1.54 12.29
CA MET A 90 -8.21 -0.08 12.28
C MET A 90 -6.90 0.69 12.51
N SER A 91 -5.79 0.11 12.05
CA SER A 91 -4.45 0.67 12.19
C SER A 91 -3.61 0.34 10.94
N ASP A 92 -2.40 0.89 10.86
CA ASP A 92 -1.45 0.56 9.78
C ASP A 92 -0.69 -0.76 10.04
N HIS A 93 -1.13 -1.57 10.99
CA HIS A 93 -0.59 -2.89 11.33
C HIS A 93 -1.66 -3.96 11.19
N LEU A 94 -1.26 -5.15 10.74
CA LEU A 94 -2.08 -6.36 10.76
C LEU A 94 -1.17 -7.59 10.87
N PHE A 95 -1.76 -8.73 11.23
CA PHE A 95 -1.05 -10.00 11.25
C PHE A 95 -1.43 -10.83 10.03
N VAL A 96 -0.43 -11.32 9.30
CA VAL A 96 -0.57 -12.18 8.12
C VAL A 96 0.21 -13.44 8.36
N ASN A 97 -0.49 -14.58 8.43
CA ASN A 97 0.13 -15.88 8.73
C ASN A 97 1.07 -15.83 9.96
N GLY A 98 0.62 -15.14 11.04
CA GLY A 98 1.38 -14.99 12.28
C GLY A 98 2.49 -13.94 12.26
N VAL A 99 2.74 -13.28 11.15
CA VAL A 99 3.76 -12.24 11.00
C VAL A 99 3.12 -10.85 11.04
N GLU A 100 3.63 -9.97 11.89
CA GLU A 100 3.19 -8.56 11.93
C GLU A 100 3.69 -7.82 10.68
N ARG A 101 2.75 -7.21 9.98
CA ARG A 101 2.97 -6.38 8.79
C ARG A 101 2.38 -5.00 9.02
N GLY A 102 3.00 -3.96 8.49
CA GLY A 102 2.49 -2.60 8.70
C GLY A 102 3.27 -1.52 7.98
N GLY A 103 2.89 -0.27 8.30
CA GLY A 103 3.50 0.90 7.68
C GLY A 103 3.06 1.15 6.23
N PHE A 104 1.90 0.61 5.83
CA PHE A 104 1.43 0.68 4.45
C PHE A 104 1.03 2.10 4.03
N ARG A 105 1.41 2.47 2.82
CA ARG A 105 1.18 3.82 2.25
C ARG A 105 0.79 3.72 0.77
N ILE A 106 0.29 4.84 0.24
CA ILE A 106 0.14 5.06 -1.19
C ILE A 106 1.09 6.17 -1.58
N HIS A 107 1.94 5.92 -2.56
CA HIS A 107 2.97 6.86 -2.99
C HIS A 107 3.38 6.65 -4.46
N PRO A 108 4.03 7.62 -5.12
CA PRO A 108 4.60 7.41 -6.44
C PRO A 108 5.94 6.66 -6.37
N LEU A 109 6.36 6.12 -7.49
CA LEU A 109 7.71 5.64 -7.71
C LEU A 109 8.72 6.79 -7.47
N ARG A 110 9.92 6.47 -7.02
CA ARG A 110 10.98 7.47 -6.85
C ARG A 110 11.40 8.07 -8.19
N PRO A 111 11.86 9.33 -8.22
CA PRO A 111 12.30 9.99 -9.46
C PRO A 111 13.46 9.26 -10.18
N ASN A 112 14.31 8.53 -9.45
CA ASN A 112 15.41 7.75 -10.00
C ASN A 112 14.96 6.40 -10.60
N GLY A 113 13.66 6.09 -10.56
CA GLY A 113 13.11 4.83 -11.08
C GLY A 113 13.36 3.63 -10.18
N GLU A 114 14.10 3.78 -9.07
CA GLU A 114 14.26 2.71 -8.09
C GLU A 114 12.96 2.54 -7.30
N GLY A 115 12.32 1.41 -7.45
CA GLY A 115 11.05 1.08 -6.82
C GLY A 115 11.19 -0.09 -5.86
N GLU A 116 11.42 0.20 -4.58
CA GLU A 116 11.11 -0.75 -3.52
C GLU A 116 9.82 -0.30 -2.83
N SER A 117 8.87 -1.21 -2.76
CA SER A 117 7.67 -1.04 -1.98
C SER A 117 7.68 -2.07 -0.84
N TRP A 118 7.53 -1.61 0.38
CA TRP A 118 7.48 -2.51 1.55
C TRP A 118 6.03 -2.85 1.94
N GLY A 119 5.23 -3.18 0.92
CA GLY A 119 3.80 -3.42 1.06
C GLY A 119 2.95 -2.17 0.82
N CYS A 120 3.53 -1.12 0.27
CA CYS A 120 2.81 0.07 -0.15
C CYS A 120 2.15 -0.14 -1.52
N ILE A 121 1.14 0.65 -1.86
CA ILE A 121 0.64 0.79 -3.23
C ILE A 121 1.50 1.86 -3.90
N THR A 122 2.31 1.46 -4.88
CA THR A 122 3.25 2.35 -5.56
C THR A 122 2.79 2.60 -6.99
N PHE A 123 2.56 3.86 -7.33
CA PHE A 123 2.20 4.30 -8.67
C PHE A 123 3.45 4.41 -9.55
N PHE A 124 3.41 3.85 -10.76
CA PHE A 124 4.50 4.02 -11.73
C PHE A 124 4.63 5.46 -12.24
N SER A 125 3.50 6.15 -12.36
CA SER A 125 3.41 7.52 -12.88
C SER A 125 3.17 8.51 -11.74
N LEU A 126 4.04 9.51 -11.61
CA LEU A 126 3.84 10.64 -10.69
C LEU A 126 2.60 11.46 -11.06
N PHE A 127 2.31 11.61 -12.36
CA PHE A 127 1.12 12.28 -12.85
C PHE A 127 -0.15 11.57 -12.37
N ASP A 128 -0.21 10.25 -12.54
CA ASP A 128 -1.35 9.44 -12.10
C ASP A 128 -1.53 9.47 -10.59
N PHE A 129 -0.42 9.41 -9.85
CA PHE A 129 -0.47 9.57 -8.38
C PHE A 129 -1.05 10.93 -7.98
N ASN A 130 -0.61 12.01 -8.62
CA ASN A 130 -1.10 13.36 -8.31
C ASN A 130 -2.58 13.52 -8.67
N LEU A 131 -3.04 12.94 -9.79
CA LEU A 131 -4.44 12.90 -10.18
C LEU A 131 -5.28 12.15 -9.12
N PHE A 132 -4.86 10.94 -8.78
CA PHE A 132 -5.50 10.14 -7.73
C PHE A 132 -5.53 10.89 -6.39
N ARG A 133 -4.38 11.40 -5.95
CA ARG A 133 -4.25 12.11 -4.67
C ARG A 133 -5.16 13.33 -4.61
N SER A 134 -5.16 14.15 -5.66
CA SER A 134 -6.02 15.34 -5.74
C SER A 134 -7.50 14.96 -5.63
N ALA A 135 -7.93 13.93 -6.36
CA ALA A 135 -9.30 13.45 -6.29
C ALA A 135 -9.68 12.92 -4.90
N VAL A 136 -8.78 12.20 -4.23
CA VAL A 136 -8.98 11.69 -2.86
C VAL A 136 -9.08 12.84 -1.87
N LEU A 137 -8.16 13.81 -1.91
CA LEU A 137 -8.15 14.93 -0.96
C LEU A 137 -9.34 15.88 -1.13
N ASN A 138 -9.95 15.91 -2.30
CA ASN A 138 -11.19 16.66 -2.55
C ASN A 138 -12.43 15.96 -1.96
N GLN A 139 -12.32 14.69 -1.52
CA GLN A 139 -13.42 14.00 -0.87
C GLN A 139 -13.58 14.47 0.58
N LYS A 140 -14.84 14.59 1.01
CA LYS A 140 -15.15 14.81 2.43
C LYS A 140 -14.82 13.54 3.21
N LYS A 141 -13.96 13.67 4.23
CA LYS A 141 -13.70 12.55 5.14
C LYS A 141 -14.95 12.14 5.87
N PHE A 142 -15.08 10.85 6.10
CA PHE A 142 -16.13 10.27 6.93
C PHE A 142 -15.54 9.48 8.10
N LYS A 143 -16.35 9.35 9.14
CA LYS A 143 -15.98 8.56 10.31
C LYS A 143 -16.11 7.07 9.99
N VAL A 144 -15.02 6.32 10.21
CA VAL A 144 -15.02 4.87 9.99
C VAL A 144 -15.93 4.20 11.02
N PRO A 145 -16.87 3.33 10.58
CA PRO A 145 -17.72 2.57 11.50
C PRO A 145 -16.91 1.74 12.49
N GLY A 146 -17.34 1.68 13.76
CA GLY A 146 -16.69 0.88 14.79
C GLY A 146 -15.43 1.48 15.43
N LYS A 147 -14.88 2.56 14.90
CA LYS A 147 -13.71 3.26 15.49
C LYS A 147 -14.03 4.73 15.74
N SER A 148 -13.99 5.15 17.00
CA SER A 148 -14.51 6.46 17.42
C SER A 148 -13.80 7.67 16.83
N ALA A 149 -12.53 7.57 16.45
CA ALA A 149 -11.71 8.69 16.01
C ALA A 149 -11.11 8.54 14.60
N LEU A 150 -11.28 7.41 13.92
CA LEU A 150 -10.68 7.21 12.60
C LEU A 150 -11.52 7.89 11.53
N MET A 151 -10.90 8.83 10.81
CA MET A 151 -11.47 9.51 9.65
C MET A 151 -10.79 9.01 8.38
N ALA A 152 -11.59 8.66 7.37
CA ALA A 152 -11.08 8.15 6.09
C ALA A 152 -11.65 8.93 4.90
N TYR A 153 -10.91 8.96 3.80
CA TYR A 153 -11.35 9.49 2.51
C TYR A 153 -12.11 8.47 1.69
N GLY A 154 -11.82 7.18 1.90
CA GLY A 154 -12.40 6.09 1.12
C GLY A 154 -11.89 4.74 1.59
N ARG A 155 -12.32 3.69 0.87
CA ARG A 155 -11.94 2.31 1.12
C ARG A 155 -11.23 1.72 -0.10
N ILE A 156 -10.27 0.85 0.16
CA ILE A 156 -9.58 0.05 -0.85
C ILE A 156 -9.88 -1.42 -0.58
N ASP A 157 -10.26 -2.14 -1.63
CA ASP A 157 -10.30 -3.59 -1.63
C ASP A 157 -9.08 -4.10 -2.41
N VAL A 158 -8.26 -4.94 -1.77
CA VAL A 158 -7.10 -5.61 -2.37
C VAL A 158 -7.45 -7.07 -2.55
N THR A 159 -7.49 -7.53 -3.79
CA THR A 159 -7.88 -8.91 -4.16
C THR A 159 -6.68 -9.72 -4.61
N GLY A 160 -6.62 -10.99 -4.21
CA GLY A 160 -5.53 -11.90 -4.55
C GLY A 160 -5.56 -13.17 -3.72
N SER A 161 -4.70 -14.12 -4.07
CA SER A 161 -4.58 -15.37 -3.35
C SER A 161 -4.00 -15.19 -1.95
N THR A 162 -4.56 -15.88 -0.97
CA THR A 162 -4.03 -16.02 0.39
C THR A 162 -3.49 -17.43 0.66
N ASN A 163 -3.25 -18.21 -0.39
CA ASN A 163 -2.60 -19.50 -0.25
C ASN A 163 -1.10 -19.34 0.01
N PHE A 164 -0.73 -19.11 1.26
CA PHE A 164 0.67 -18.86 1.66
C PHE A 164 1.60 -20.05 1.38
N GLY A 165 1.07 -21.27 1.26
CA GLY A 165 1.83 -22.46 0.89
C GLY A 165 2.37 -22.44 -0.55
N SER A 166 1.83 -21.57 -1.41
CA SER A 166 2.29 -21.40 -2.79
C SER A 166 3.37 -20.31 -2.95
N CYS A 167 3.79 -19.67 -1.87
CA CYS A 167 4.85 -18.67 -1.92
C CYS A 167 6.20 -19.29 -2.30
N ILE A 168 6.72 -18.90 -3.47
CA ILE A 168 8.06 -19.29 -3.92
C ILE A 168 9.05 -18.19 -3.54
N LEU A 169 10.02 -18.56 -2.71
CA LEU A 169 11.08 -17.65 -2.28
C LEU A 169 12.04 -17.38 -3.46
N PRO A 170 12.51 -16.14 -3.65
CA PRO A 170 13.60 -15.87 -4.58
C PRO A 170 14.85 -16.65 -4.18
N GLN A 171 15.49 -17.23 -5.16
CA GLN A 171 16.80 -17.87 -4.97
C GLN A 171 17.90 -16.84 -4.85
#